data_f2542daae75e55891c95dd608a7b0e2a
#
_entry.id   f2542daae75e55891c95dd608a7b0e2a
#
_cell.length_a   1.000
_cell.length_b   1.000
_cell.length_c   1.000
_cell.angle_alpha   90.00
_cell.angle_beta   90.00
_cell.angle_gamma   90.00
#
_symmetry.space_group_name_H-M   'P 1'
#
loop_
_entity.id
_entity.type
_entity.pdbx_description
1 polymer ?
#
loop_
_entity_poly.entity_id
_entity_poly.type
_entity_poly.pdbx_seq_one_letter_code
_entity_poly.pdbx_strand_id
1 'polypeptide(L)'
;FHANGSLDCEMVQVEGENSAQNVVCGASMAGARVFTATSSYGLVFMYDAMFQTAGYRAPVVMINVNREPPGIHAVCSGQQDMIATRDTGWIQLIAESVQEILDLTIMAYRLAEDIDIQLPVMVNYDGYYLSFLAESVEIPDQGDVDDFLAPLKAQPPRMTLEPGSSRGCGAHGLGAGYVELRRKHMAALARARGKFDEVDALYGEAFGRSYGGQIDCYRIEDAEIVLVTSG
;
A
#
# COMPACT_ATOMS: atom_id res chain seq x y z
N PHE A 1 -0.37 19.38 -12.13
CA PHE A 1 1.05 19.18 -11.88
C PHE A 1 1.71 18.44 -13.05
N HIS A 2 1.26 17.25 -13.45
CA HIS A 2 1.80 16.54 -14.62
C HIS A 2 1.70 17.39 -15.90
N ALA A 3 0.52 17.96 -16.20
CA ALA A 3 0.29 18.74 -17.42
C ALA A 3 1.15 20.01 -17.55
N ASN A 4 1.62 20.59 -16.46
CA ASN A 4 2.48 21.78 -16.45
C ASN A 4 3.97 21.44 -16.23
N GLY A 5 4.32 20.14 -16.18
CA GLY A 5 5.69 19.67 -16.01
C GLY A 5 6.27 19.84 -14.59
N SER A 6 5.45 20.19 -13.59
CA SER A 6 5.91 20.31 -12.21
C SER A 6 5.96 18.96 -11.45
N LEU A 7 5.45 17.91 -12.05
CA LEU A 7 5.53 16.54 -11.55
C LEU A 7 6.22 15.69 -12.62
N ASP A 8 7.42 15.22 -12.30
CA ASP A 8 8.18 14.31 -13.17
C ASP A 8 7.70 12.87 -12.95
N CYS A 9 6.65 12.50 -13.67
CA CYS A 9 6.11 11.14 -13.65
C CYS A 9 5.44 10.81 -14.99
N GLU A 10 5.38 9.53 -15.30
CA GLU A 10 4.57 9.00 -16.39
C GLU A 10 3.14 8.70 -15.90
N MET A 11 2.15 9.31 -16.55
CA MET A 11 0.75 9.05 -16.28
C MET A 11 0.15 8.19 -17.39
N VAL A 12 -0.23 6.98 -17.04
CA VAL A 12 -0.80 6.01 -17.99
C VAL A 12 -2.31 5.94 -17.79
N GLN A 13 -3.06 6.27 -18.84
CA GLN A 13 -4.52 6.09 -18.86
C GLN A 13 -4.86 4.75 -19.51
N VAL A 14 -5.74 4.01 -18.86
CA VAL A 14 -6.17 2.68 -19.27
C VAL A 14 -7.70 2.59 -19.25
N GLU A 15 -8.24 1.54 -19.84
CA GLU A 15 -9.69 1.37 -20.00
C GLU A 15 -10.40 0.88 -18.73
N GLY A 16 -9.67 0.37 -17.75
CA GLY A 16 -10.26 -0.14 -16.51
C GLY A 16 -9.24 -0.43 -15.42
N GLU A 17 -9.73 -0.65 -14.22
CA GLU A 17 -8.92 -0.76 -13.01
C GLU A 17 -8.05 -2.01 -13.01
N ASN A 18 -8.51 -3.13 -13.58
CA ASN A 18 -7.70 -4.33 -13.73
C ASN A 18 -6.46 -4.05 -14.57
N SER A 19 -6.61 -3.32 -15.69
CA SER A 19 -5.49 -2.91 -16.53
C SER A 19 -4.57 -1.95 -15.80
N ALA A 20 -5.09 -1.01 -15.01
CA ALA A 20 -4.29 -0.11 -14.18
C ALA A 20 -3.39 -0.91 -13.23
N GLN A 21 -3.96 -1.90 -12.54
CA GLN A 21 -3.20 -2.75 -11.61
C GLN A 21 -2.10 -3.54 -12.31
N ASN A 22 -2.39 -4.07 -13.51
CA ASN A 22 -1.38 -4.80 -14.29
C ASN A 22 -0.26 -3.88 -14.79
N VAL A 23 -0.59 -2.64 -15.19
CA VAL A 23 0.41 -1.64 -15.60
C VAL A 23 1.34 -1.28 -14.44
N VAL A 24 0.81 -0.94 -13.26
CA VAL A 24 1.66 -0.60 -12.12
C VAL A 24 2.46 -1.81 -11.63
N CYS A 25 1.92 -3.02 -11.70
CA CYS A 25 2.66 -4.24 -11.40
C CYS A 25 3.86 -4.41 -12.36
N GLY A 26 3.64 -4.28 -13.66
CA GLY A 26 4.69 -4.39 -14.68
C GLY A 26 5.77 -3.30 -14.54
N ALA A 27 5.36 -2.05 -14.30
CA ALA A 27 6.26 -0.93 -14.09
C ALA A 27 7.11 -1.10 -12.81
N SER A 28 6.49 -1.56 -11.72
CA SER A 28 7.20 -1.89 -10.48
C SER A 28 8.23 -3.00 -10.68
N MET A 29 7.89 -4.04 -11.44
CA MET A 29 8.82 -5.11 -11.80
C MET A 29 9.97 -4.62 -12.70
N ALA A 30 9.75 -3.57 -13.50
CA ALA A 30 10.78 -2.90 -14.27
C ALA A 30 11.66 -1.94 -13.43
N GLY A 31 11.38 -1.80 -12.15
CA GLY A 31 12.16 -0.99 -11.21
C GLY A 31 11.64 0.44 -11.01
N ALA A 32 10.47 0.77 -11.55
CA ALA A 32 9.84 2.07 -11.31
C ALA A 32 9.12 2.10 -9.97
N ARG A 33 9.16 3.26 -9.29
CA ARG A 33 8.24 3.56 -8.18
C ARG A 33 6.88 3.88 -8.78
N VAL A 34 5.84 3.26 -8.27
CA VAL A 34 4.51 3.32 -8.86
C VAL A 34 3.44 3.68 -7.82
N PHE A 35 2.37 4.27 -8.33
CA PHE A 35 1.20 4.64 -7.55
C PHE A 35 -0.08 4.37 -8.33
N THR A 36 -1.13 3.94 -7.65
CA THR A 36 -2.49 3.89 -8.19
C THR A 36 -3.50 4.20 -7.09
N ALA A 37 -4.71 4.55 -7.49
CA ALA A 37 -5.80 4.79 -6.54
C ALA A 37 -7.10 4.21 -7.09
N THR A 38 -7.95 3.71 -6.21
CA THR A 38 -9.22 3.09 -6.59
C THR A 38 -10.26 3.22 -5.48
N SER A 39 -11.45 2.71 -5.72
CA SER A 39 -12.57 2.68 -4.79
C SER A 39 -13.52 1.54 -5.14
N SER A 40 -14.08 0.87 -4.14
CA SER A 40 -15.25 0.00 -4.28
C SER A 40 -15.15 -1.03 -5.41
N TYR A 41 -15.94 -0.84 -6.48
CA TYR A 41 -15.91 -1.71 -7.68
C TYR A 41 -14.56 -1.81 -8.33
N GLY A 42 -13.85 -0.68 -8.44
CA GLY A 42 -12.52 -0.65 -9.04
C GLY A 42 -11.57 -1.59 -8.30
N LEU A 43 -11.60 -1.60 -6.95
CA LEU A 43 -10.81 -2.53 -6.16
C LEU A 43 -11.21 -3.98 -6.41
N VAL A 44 -12.51 -4.27 -6.45
CA VAL A 44 -13.00 -5.63 -6.73
C VAL A 44 -12.65 -6.05 -8.17
N PHE A 45 -12.66 -5.12 -9.12
CA PHE A 45 -12.26 -5.39 -10.50
C PHE A 45 -10.75 -5.66 -10.65
N MET A 46 -9.93 -5.17 -9.73
CA MET A 46 -8.48 -5.46 -9.66
C MET A 46 -8.14 -6.80 -8.98
N TYR A 47 -9.11 -7.53 -8.43
CA TYR A 47 -8.91 -8.60 -7.46
C TYR A 47 -7.92 -9.69 -7.91
N ASP A 48 -8.02 -10.19 -9.13
CA ASP A 48 -7.10 -11.20 -9.65
C ASP A 48 -5.68 -10.65 -9.85
N ALA A 49 -5.55 -9.43 -10.37
CA ALA A 49 -4.27 -8.76 -10.55
C ALA A 49 -3.58 -8.45 -9.22
N MET A 50 -4.35 -8.26 -8.14
CA MET A 50 -3.79 -8.08 -6.79
C MET A 50 -3.05 -9.33 -6.30
N PHE A 51 -3.59 -10.52 -6.53
CA PHE A 51 -2.89 -11.78 -6.21
C PHE A 51 -1.57 -11.92 -6.97
N GLN A 52 -1.58 -11.53 -8.26
CA GLN A 52 -0.37 -11.56 -9.08
C GLN A 52 0.69 -10.58 -8.54
N THR A 53 0.30 -9.35 -8.27
CA THR A 53 1.19 -8.30 -7.73
C THR A 53 1.84 -8.75 -6.43
N ALA A 54 1.06 -9.28 -5.50
CA ALA A 54 1.58 -9.82 -4.25
C ALA A 54 2.45 -11.07 -4.46
N GLY A 55 2.06 -11.95 -5.37
CA GLY A 55 2.82 -13.16 -5.73
C GLY A 55 4.19 -12.84 -6.34
N TYR A 56 4.29 -11.81 -7.16
CA TYR A 56 5.56 -11.29 -7.70
C TYR A 56 6.36 -10.50 -6.66
N ARG A 57 5.73 -10.14 -5.55
CA ARG A 57 6.31 -9.28 -4.53
C ARG A 57 6.75 -7.94 -5.09
N ALA A 58 5.91 -7.39 -5.98
CA ALA A 58 6.11 -6.07 -6.57
C ALA A 58 5.70 -4.99 -5.56
N PRO A 59 6.61 -4.07 -5.19
CA PRO A 59 6.29 -2.97 -4.28
C PRO A 59 5.43 -1.93 -4.99
N VAL A 60 4.12 -2.06 -4.84
CA VAL A 60 3.12 -1.12 -5.36
C VAL A 60 2.46 -0.43 -4.19
N VAL A 61 2.31 0.88 -4.24
CA VAL A 61 1.50 1.64 -3.29
C VAL A 61 0.17 2.02 -3.94
N MET A 62 -0.91 1.69 -3.24
CA MET A 62 -2.28 1.97 -3.69
C MET A 62 -3.02 2.72 -2.58
N ILE A 63 -3.82 3.70 -2.97
CA ILE A 63 -4.86 4.25 -2.12
C ILE A 63 -6.19 3.59 -2.49
N ASN A 64 -6.93 3.13 -1.48
CA ASN A 64 -8.32 2.69 -1.62
C ASN A 64 -9.24 3.59 -0.81
N VAL A 65 -10.13 4.28 -1.52
CA VAL A 65 -11.20 5.07 -0.91
C VAL A 65 -12.35 4.12 -0.61
N ASN A 66 -12.45 3.67 0.63
CA ASN A 66 -13.33 2.58 1.02
C ASN A 66 -14.79 2.93 0.79
N ARG A 67 -15.46 2.05 0.07
CA ARG A 67 -16.90 2.12 -0.14
C ARG A 67 -17.43 0.71 -0.39
N GLU A 68 -18.64 0.45 0.08
CA GLU A 68 -19.25 -0.86 -0.15
C GLU A 68 -19.36 -1.21 -1.62
N PRO A 69 -18.92 -2.43 -2.01
CA PRO A 69 -19.20 -2.94 -3.35
C PRO A 69 -20.70 -3.10 -3.52
N PRO A 70 -21.23 -2.83 -4.69
CA PRO A 70 -22.66 -2.75 -4.88
C PRO A 70 -23.39 -4.09 -5.01
N GLY A 71 -24.35 -4.24 -4.26
CA GLY A 71 -25.60 -4.95 -4.45
C GLY A 71 -26.76 -3.97 -4.35
N ILE A 72 -26.62 -2.98 -3.49
CA ILE A 72 -27.47 -1.79 -3.38
C ILE A 72 -26.52 -0.61 -3.45
N HIS A 73 -26.75 0.33 -4.37
CA HIS A 73 -25.88 1.50 -4.50
C HIS A 73 -25.89 2.31 -3.21
N ALA A 74 -24.87 2.12 -2.40
CA ALA A 74 -24.60 2.97 -1.24
C ALA A 74 -23.46 3.95 -1.60
N VAL A 75 -23.72 5.24 -1.41
CA VAL A 75 -22.72 6.30 -1.49
C VAL A 75 -22.23 6.62 -0.07
N CYS A 76 -22.18 5.61 0.79
CA CYS A 76 -21.82 5.73 2.18
C CYS A 76 -20.49 5.03 2.44
N SER A 77 -19.89 5.36 3.58
CA SER A 77 -18.73 4.63 4.08
C SER A 77 -19.02 3.14 4.24
N GLY A 78 -18.01 2.33 3.99
CA GLY A 78 -18.05 0.89 4.18
C GLY A 78 -16.69 0.30 3.89
N GLN A 79 -16.38 -0.81 4.51
CA GLN A 79 -15.04 -1.43 4.44
C GLN A 79 -15.09 -2.80 3.76
N GLN A 80 -16.21 -3.16 3.15
CA GLN A 80 -16.38 -4.48 2.53
C GLN A 80 -15.42 -4.71 1.36
N ASP A 81 -15.06 -3.66 0.62
CA ASP A 81 -14.12 -3.72 -0.50
C ASP A 81 -12.72 -4.14 -0.03
N MET A 82 -12.16 -3.46 0.99
CA MET A 82 -10.86 -3.83 1.54
C MET A 82 -10.88 -5.19 2.25
N ILE A 83 -11.96 -5.50 2.98
CA ILE A 83 -12.12 -6.78 3.66
C ILE A 83 -12.19 -7.93 2.63
N ALA A 84 -12.86 -7.73 1.50
CA ALA A 84 -12.90 -8.72 0.42
C ALA A 84 -11.51 -9.01 -0.16
N THR A 85 -10.57 -8.07 -0.06
CA THR A 85 -9.21 -8.21 -0.60
C THR A 85 -8.17 -8.67 0.44
N ARG A 86 -8.56 -8.95 1.69
CA ARG A 86 -7.64 -9.32 2.80
C ARG A 86 -6.75 -10.53 2.50
N ASP A 87 -7.22 -11.46 1.67
CA ASP A 87 -6.52 -12.70 1.35
C ASP A 87 -5.60 -12.59 0.12
N THR A 88 -5.54 -11.41 -0.51
CA THR A 88 -4.71 -11.18 -1.71
C THR A 88 -3.21 -11.13 -1.43
N GLY A 89 -2.82 -10.96 -0.16
CA GLY A 89 -1.42 -10.89 0.25
C GLY A 89 -0.83 -9.48 0.24
N TRP A 90 -1.67 -8.46 0.14
CA TRP A 90 -1.33 -7.07 0.33
C TRP A 90 -1.25 -6.71 1.81
N ILE A 91 -0.36 -5.79 2.15
CA ILE A 91 -0.39 -5.10 3.44
C ILE A 91 -1.48 -4.03 3.36
N GLN A 92 -2.33 -3.96 4.36
CA GLN A 92 -3.41 -2.97 4.44
C GLN A 92 -3.18 -2.07 5.65
N LEU A 93 -3.07 -0.77 5.40
CA LEU A 93 -3.04 0.30 6.40
C LEU A 93 -4.37 1.03 6.36
N ILE A 94 -4.85 1.54 7.49
CA ILE A 94 -6.13 2.21 7.59
C ILE A 94 -5.91 3.56 8.26
N ALA A 95 -6.28 4.64 7.56
CA ALA A 95 -6.16 6.01 8.04
C ALA A 95 -7.45 6.49 8.70
N GLU A 96 -7.32 7.27 9.78
CA GLU A 96 -8.43 7.84 10.55
C GLU A 96 -8.60 9.35 10.31
N SER A 97 -7.62 10.01 9.69
CA SER A 97 -7.64 11.45 9.42
C SER A 97 -7.07 11.78 8.04
N VAL A 98 -7.37 12.99 7.53
CA VAL A 98 -6.86 13.44 6.23
C VAL A 98 -5.33 13.58 6.26
N GLN A 99 -4.75 14.02 7.40
CA GLN A 99 -3.30 14.08 7.56
C GLN A 99 -2.68 12.69 7.50
N GLU A 100 -3.29 11.74 8.18
CA GLU A 100 -2.80 10.36 8.22
C GLU A 100 -2.81 9.69 6.83
N ILE A 101 -3.78 10.00 5.96
CA ILE A 101 -3.78 9.50 4.59
C ILE A 101 -2.48 9.89 3.86
N LEU A 102 -2.05 11.14 3.98
CA LEU A 102 -0.80 11.62 3.38
C LEU A 102 0.41 10.91 3.98
N ASP A 103 0.48 10.90 5.31
CA ASP A 103 1.61 10.39 6.06
C ASP A 103 1.77 8.88 5.87
N LEU A 104 0.68 8.11 5.97
CA LEU A 104 0.68 6.67 5.70
C LEU A 104 1.03 6.34 4.25
N THR A 105 0.70 7.21 3.30
CA THR A 105 1.09 7.01 1.89
C THR A 105 2.61 7.10 1.74
N ILE A 106 3.27 8.05 2.41
CA ILE A 106 4.74 8.16 2.41
C ILE A 106 5.37 6.95 3.13
N MET A 107 4.84 6.59 4.30
CA MET A 107 5.29 5.40 5.04
C MET A 107 5.07 4.10 4.26
N ALA A 108 4.00 4.01 3.47
CA ALA A 108 3.71 2.84 2.64
C ALA A 108 4.81 2.56 1.61
N TYR A 109 5.41 3.60 1.01
CA TYR A 109 6.58 3.42 0.15
C TYR A 109 7.78 2.87 0.92
N ARG A 110 8.04 3.42 2.10
CA ARG A 110 9.14 2.96 2.97
C ARG A 110 8.99 1.49 3.32
N LEU A 111 7.75 1.07 3.63
CA LEU A 111 7.43 -0.31 3.96
C LEU A 111 7.47 -1.24 2.74
N ALA A 112 6.80 -0.82 1.64
CA ALA A 112 6.67 -1.65 0.44
C ALA A 112 8.02 -1.98 -0.21
N GLU A 113 8.91 -0.99 -0.28
CA GLU A 113 10.20 -1.07 -0.96
C GLU A 113 11.33 -1.64 -0.08
N ASP A 114 11.09 -1.86 1.23
CA ASP A 114 12.08 -2.48 2.11
C ASP A 114 12.48 -3.86 1.59
N ILE A 115 13.80 -4.14 1.51
CA ILE A 115 14.35 -5.35 0.86
C ILE A 115 13.87 -6.64 1.53
N ASP A 116 13.57 -6.62 2.81
CA ASP A 116 13.10 -7.77 3.55
C ASP A 116 11.59 -7.97 3.43
N ILE A 117 10.88 -6.94 3.02
CA ILE A 117 9.44 -6.95 2.79
C ILE A 117 9.11 -7.15 1.33
N GLN A 118 9.31 -6.13 0.49
CA GLN A 118 8.95 -6.12 -0.94
C GLN A 118 7.57 -6.72 -1.18
N LEU A 119 6.55 -6.05 -0.65
CA LEU A 119 5.14 -6.41 -0.81
C LEU A 119 4.35 -5.16 -1.16
N PRO A 120 3.26 -5.30 -1.92
CA PRO A 120 2.39 -4.18 -2.17
C PRO A 120 1.66 -3.74 -0.90
N VAL A 121 1.46 -2.43 -0.77
CA VAL A 121 0.79 -1.80 0.37
C VAL A 121 -0.40 -0.99 -0.12
N MET A 122 -1.52 -1.16 0.54
CA MET A 122 -2.75 -0.41 0.29
C MET A 122 -3.07 0.46 1.52
N VAL A 123 -3.21 1.76 1.30
CA VAL A 123 -3.69 2.71 2.30
C VAL A 123 -5.19 2.88 2.09
N ASN A 124 -5.95 2.51 3.09
CA ASN A 124 -7.41 2.55 3.11
C ASN A 124 -7.90 3.73 3.94
N TYR A 125 -8.94 4.39 3.52
CA TYR A 125 -9.62 5.39 4.32
C TYR A 125 -11.11 5.49 3.96
N ASP A 126 -11.88 6.06 4.84
CA ASP A 126 -13.32 6.18 4.67
C ASP A 126 -13.73 6.96 3.43
N GLY A 127 -14.55 6.36 2.59
CA GLY A 127 -14.99 6.90 1.30
C GLY A 127 -16.15 7.90 1.39
N TYR A 128 -16.58 8.27 2.58
CA TYR A 128 -17.63 9.25 2.78
C TYR A 128 -17.17 10.38 3.71
N TYR A 129 -16.82 10.08 4.95
CA TYR A 129 -16.41 11.10 5.90
C TYR A 129 -15.08 11.75 5.50
N LEU A 130 -14.03 10.97 5.35
CA LEU A 130 -12.70 11.52 5.05
C LEU A 130 -12.58 12.03 3.60
N SER A 131 -13.23 11.37 2.64
CA SER A 131 -13.11 11.75 1.23
C SER A 131 -13.90 13.01 0.85
N PHE A 132 -14.91 13.39 1.62
CA PHE A 132 -15.71 14.60 1.41
C PHE A 132 -15.35 15.76 2.34
N LEU A 133 -14.51 15.53 3.35
CA LEU A 133 -14.02 16.59 4.21
C LEU A 133 -12.91 17.39 3.52
N ALA A 134 -12.88 18.68 3.84
CA ALA A 134 -11.78 19.56 3.49
C ALA A 134 -11.09 19.99 4.79
N GLU A 135 -9.93 19.43 5.06
CA GLU A 135 -9.14 19.74 6.24
C GLU A 135 -7.77 20.28 5.85
N SER A 136 -7.18 21.08 6.72
CA SER A 136 -5.80 21.53 6.55
C SER A 136 -4.87 20.35 6.82
N VAL A 137 -3.91 20.13 5.90
CA VAL A 137 -2.84 19.15 6.07
C VAL A 137 -1.49 19.85 6.06
N GLU A 138 -0.58 19.32 6.83
CA GLU A 138 0.81 19.71 6.84
C GLU A 138 1.57 18.87 5.81
N ILE A 139 1.94 19.52 4.70
CA ILE A 139 2.65 18.84 3.61
C ILE A 139 4.14 18.95 3.90
N PRO A 140 4.87 17.81 4.05
CA PRO A 140 6.30 17.84 4.26
C PRO A 140 7.04 18.45 3.08
N ASP A 141 8.20 19.05 3.34
CA ASP A 141 9.09 19.50 2.27
C ASP A 141 9.60 18.31 1.46
N GLN A 142 9.70 18.48 0.13
CA GLN A 142 10.11 17.42 -0.78
C GLN A 142 11.50 16.86 -0.43
N GLY A 143 12.42 17.71 0.03
CA GLY A 143 13.75 17.27 0.46
C GLY A 143 13.72 16.31 1.63
N ASP A 144 12.88 16.58 2.62
CA ASP A 144 12.73 15.70 3.80
C ASP A 144 12.09 14.36 3.42
N VAL A 145 11.13 14.38 2.50
CA VAL A 145 10.53 13.14 1.95
C VAL A 145 11.57 12.34 1.15
N ASP A 146 12.37 13.01 0.33
CA ASP A 146 13.44 12.37 -0.43
C ASP A 146 14.49 11.74 0.49
N ASP A 147 14.87 12.39 1.58
CA ASP A 147 15.79 11.87 2.58
C ASP A 147 15.19 10.69 3.36
N PHE A 148 13.92 10.78 3.73
CA PHE A 148 13.19 9.68 4.37
C PHE A 148 13.14 8.43 3.48
N LEU A 149 12.97 8.59 2.17
CA LEU A 149 12.89 7.50 1.20
C LEU A 149 14.24 7.13 0.56
N ALA A 150 15.31 7.89 0.81
CA ALA A 150 16.62 7.69 0.18
C ALA A 150 17.22 6.30 0.40
N PRO A 151 17.15 5.68 1.59
CA PRO A 151 17.71 4.34 1.82
C PRO A 151 17.15 3.28 0.88
N LEU A 152 15.93 3.48 0.35
CA LEU A 152 15.28 2.53 -0.56
C LEU A 152 15.89 2.58 -1.98
N LYS A 153 16.37 3.75 -2.43
CA LYS A 153 17.02 3.92 -3.73
C LYS A 153 18.33 3.12 -3.87
N ALA A 154 18.96 2.80 -2.74
CA ALA A 154 20.20 2.02 -2.71
C ALA A 154 19.96 0.50 -2.73
N GLN A 155 18.72 0.04 -2.62
CA GLN A 155 18.37 -1.37 -2.55
C GLN A 155 17.96 -1.86 -3.95
N PRO A 156 18.62 -2.89 -4.50
CA PRO A 156 18.19 -3.46 -5.78
C PRO A 156 16.83 -4.13 -5.57
N PRO A 157 15.85 -3.88 -6.45
CA PRO A 157 14.59 -4.60 -6.40
C PRO A 157 14.83 -6.11 -6.55
N ARG A 158 14.05 -6.92 -5.83
CA ARG A 158 14.20 -8.39 -5.79
C ARG A 158 14.04 -9.04 -7.16
N MET A 159 13.15 -8.46 -7.96
CA MET A 159 12.90 -8.88 -9.33
C MET A 159 12.91 -7.63 -10.20
N THR A 160 13.85 -7.56 -11.13
CA THR A 160 13.85 -6.58 -12.21
C THR A 160 13.84 -7.31 -13.52
N LEU A 161 13.12 -6.76 -14.48
CA LEU A 161 13.13 -7.20 -15.88
C LEU A 161 14.39 -6.66 -16.59
N GLU A 162 15.57 -6.95 -16.06
CA GLU A 162 16.80 -6.51 -16.68
C GLU A 162 17.13 -7.38 -17.91
N PRO A 163 17.50 -6.76 -19.05
CA PRO A 163 17.98 -7.50 -20.21
C PRO A 163 19.17 -8.40 -19.85
N GLY A 164 19.06 -9.67 -20.15
CA GLY A 164 20.10 -10.67 -19.83
C GLY A 164 19.95 -11.35 -18.45
N SER A 165 19.01 -10.92 -17.62
CA SER A 165 18.61 -11.64 -16.42
C SER A 165 17.61 -12.74 -16.79
N SER A 166 17.99 -14.01 -16.66
CA SER A 166 17.10 -15.17 -16.90
C SER A 166 16.14 -15.44 -15.72
N ARG A 167 15.80 -14.43 -14.96
CA ARG A 167 14.83 -14.57 -13.87
C ARG A 167 13.44 -14.66 -14.46
N GLY A 168 12.82 -15.82 -14.36
CA GLY A 168 11.44 -16.02 -14.78
C GLY A 168 10.50 -15.17 -13.95
N CYS A 169 9.75 -14.31 -14.59
CA CYS A 169 8.59 -13.66 -14.00
C CYS A 169 7.45 -14.67 -13.98
N GLY A 170 7.08 -15.12 -12.81
CA GLY A 170 5.98 -16.04 -12.65
C GLY A 170 6.35 -17.15 -11.69
N ALA A 171 5.79 -17.09 -10.53
CA ALA A 171 5.88 -18.14 -9.54
C ALA A 171 5.03 -19.34 -9.98
N HIS A 172 5.43 -20.04 -11.04
CA HIS A 172 4.88 -21.35 -11.36
C HIS A 172 5.58 -22.36 -10.47
N GLY A 173 5.20 -22.36 -9.20
CA GLY A 173 5.64 -23.37 -8.25
C GLY A 173 4.72 -24.58 -8.32
N LEU A 174 5.25 -25.73 -8.68
CA LEU A 174 4.58 -27.00 -8.50
C LEU A 174 5.11 -27.68 -7.21
N GLY A 175 4.20 -28.27 -6.44
CA GLY A 175 4.56 -29.04 -5.25
C GLY A 175 5.35 -28.24 -4.20
N ALA A 176 6.52 -28.73 -3.80
CA ALA A 176 7.35 -28.11 -2.76
C ALA A 176 7.80 -26.67 -3.12
N GLY A 177 7.97 -26.37 -4.39
CA GLY A 177 8.33 -25.01 -4.85
C GLY A 177 7.23 -23.99 -4.55
N TYR A 178 5.97 -24.35 -4.76
CA TYR A 178 4.83 -23.51 -4.41
C TYR A 178 4.75 -23.25 -2.89
N VAL A 179 4.90 -24.30 -2.10
CA VAL A 179 4.89 -24.20 -0.63
C VAL A 179 5.97 -23.25 -0.14
N GLU A 180 7.18 -23.35 -0.69
CA GLU A 180 8.29 -22.46 -0.30
C GLU A 180 8.03 -21.00 -0.68
N LEU A 181 7.47 -20.73 -1.85
CA LEU A 181 7.08 -19.38 -2.25
C LEU A 181 6.03 -18.77 -1.31
N ARG A 182 4.99 -19.56 -0.96
CA ARG A 182 3.97 -19.15 0.01
C ARG A 182 4.58 -18.91 1.39
N ARG A 183 5.47 -19.78 1.85
CA ARG A 183 6.18 -19.62 3.12
C ARG A 183 6.99 -18.32 3.16
N LYS A 184 7.71 -17.99 2.08
CA LYS A 184 8.47 -16.73 1.96
C LYS A 184 7.57 -15.50 1.98
N HIS A 185 6.42 -15.58 1.30
CA HIS A 185 5.42 -14.50 1.30
C HIS A 185 4.85 -14.29 2.72
N MET A 186 4.39 -15.36 3.38
CA MET A 186 3.87 -15.27 4.74
C MET A 186 4.91 -14.76 5.74
N ALA A 187 6.18 -15.16 5.58
CA ALA A 187 7.27 -14.65 6.40
C ALA A 187 7.52 -13.14 6.17
N ALA A 188 7.36 -12.64 4.94
CA ALA A 188 7.47 -11.20 4.66
C ALA A 188 6.32 -10.42 5.29
N LEU A 189 5.06 -10.92 5.19
CA LEU A 189 3.91 -10.31 5.87
C LEU A 189 4.10 -10.28 7.40
N ALA A 190 4.66 -11.33 7.99
CA ALA A 190 4.93 -11.37 9.42
C ALA A 190 6.00 -10.33 9.84
N ARG A 191 7.05 -10.15 9.02
CA ARG A 191 8.07 -9.12 9.27
C ARG A 191 7.52 -7.70 9.08
N ALA A 192 6.59 -7.52 8.15
CA ALA A 192 6.03 -6.20 7.86
C ALA A 192 5.38 -5.55 9.08
N ARG A 193 4.84 -6.36 10.00
CA ARG A 193 4.25 -5.84 11.26
C ARG A 193 5.28 -5.08 12.09
N GLY A 194 6.37 -5.73 12.49
CA GLY A 194 7.42 -5.05 13.27
C GLY A 194 8.14 -3.96 12.46
N LYS A 195 8.26 -4.13 11.13
CA LYS A 195 8.85 -3.11 10.27
C LYS A 195 7.98 -1.85 10.21
N PHE A 196 6.66 -1.97 10.27
CA PHE A 196 5.78 -0.81 10.30
C PHE A 196 5.96 0.01 11.57
N ASP A 197 6.13 -0.63 12.72
CA ASP A 197 6.44 0.07 13.99
C ASP A 197 7.77 0.86 13.89
N GLU A 198 8.79 0.29 13.22
CA GLU A 198 10.05 1.00 12.95
C GLU A 198 9.85 2.18 11.99
N VAL A 199 9.03 2.00 10.95
CA VAL A 199 8.74 3.05 9.95
C VAL A 199 7.97 4.20 10.58
N ASP A 200 7.00 3.92 11.45
CA ASP A 200 6.23 4.94 12.19
C ASP A 200 7.14 5.74 13.13
N ALA A 201 8.03 5.06 13.86
CA ALA A 201 9.01 5.73 14.71
C ALA A 201 9.96 6.64 13.92
N LEU A 202 10.48 6.16 12.78
CA LEU A 202 11.34 6.96 11.90
C LEU A 202 10.58 8.14 11.28
N TYR A 203 9.30 7.96 10.97
CA TYR A 203 8.43 9.04 10.48
C TYR A 203 8.23 10.10 11.57
N GLY A 204 8.01 9.66 12.81
CA GLY A 204 7.92 10.53 13.98
C GLY A 204 9.18 11.35 14.22
N GLU A 205 10.35 10.75 14.04
CA GLU A 205 11.65 11.45 14.14
C GLU A 205 11.84 12.47 13.03
N ALA A 206 11.45 12.16 11.80
CA ALA A 206 11.64 13.00 10.62
C ALA A 206 10.63 14.15 10.54
N PHE A 207 9.35 13.89 10.86
CA PHE A 207 8.25 14.81 10.61
C PHE A 207 7.46 15.21 11.87
N GLY A 208 7.84 14.70 13.05
CA GLY A 208 7.21 15.05 14.32
C GLY A 208 5.82 14.44 14.54
N ARG A 209 5.39 13.50 13.72
CA ARG A 209 4.09 12.82 13.80
C ARG A 209 4.29 11.31 13.82
N SER A 210 3.60 10.63 14.74
CA SER A 210 3.57 9.17 14.88
C SER A 210 2.14 8.73 15.16
N TYR A 211 1.76 7.57 14.67
CA TYR A 211 0.41 7.04 14.74
C TYR A 211 0.31 5.79 15.64
N GLY A 212 1.31 5.57 16.49
CA GLY A 212 1.31 4.49 17.47
C GLY A 212 1.64 3.10 16.88
N GLY A 213 2.10 3.03 15.63
CA GLY A 213 2.44 1.78 14.97
C GLY A 213 1.21 1.01 14.47
N GLN A 214 1.14 -0.30 14.77
CA GLN A 214 0.07 -1.16 14.23
C GLN A 214 -1.32 -0.87 14.76
N ILE A 215 -1.43 -0.38 16.00
CA ILE A 215 -2.71 -0.13 16.69
C ILE A 215 -2.51 1.07 17.59
N ASP A 216 -3.33 2.08 17.44
CA ASP A 216 -3.43 3.16 18.42
C ASP A 216 -4.30 2.72 19.61
N CYS A 217 -3.81 2.95 20.80
CA CYS A 217 -4.44 2.53 22.04
C CYS A 217 -4.87 3.74 22.87
N TYR A 218 -6.17 3.93 23.02
CA TYR A 218 -6.72 5.03 23.78
C TYR A 218 -7.37 4.53 25.07
N ARG A 219 -6.86 4.95 26.24
CA ARG A 219 -7.42 4.68 27.57
C ARG A 219 -7.67 3.20 27.87
N ILE A 220 -6.69 2.34 27.60
CA ILE A 220 -6.84 0.88 27.79
C ILE A 220 -6.27 0.37 29.12
N GLU A 221 -5.55 1.19 29.93
CA GLU A 221 -4.76 0.73 31.06
C GLU A 221 -5.61 0.09 32.18
N ASP A 222 -6.83 0.54 32.35
CA ASP A 222 -7.77 0.05 33.37
C ASP A 222 -9.12 -0.35 32.78
N ALA A 223 -9.17 -0.60 31.49
CA ALA A 223 -10.41 -0.90 30.77
C ALA A 223 -10.91 -2.32 31.08
N GLU A 224 -12.16 -2.44 31.55
CA GLU A 224 -12.86 -3.72 31.65
C GLU A 224 -13.46 -4.17 30.31
N ILE A 225 -13.72 -3.22 29.41
CA ILE A 225 -14.25 -3.46 28.05
C ILE A 225 -13.42 -2.63 27.08
N VAL A 226 -12.95 -3.27 26.03
CA VAL A 226 -12.20 -2.64 24.93
C VAL A 226 -13.02 -2.71 23.65
N LEU A 227 -13.22 -1.57 23.02
CA LEU A 227 -13.77 -1.49 21.66
C LEU A 227 -12.63 -1.45 20.65
N VAL A 228 -12.64 -2.36 19.70
CA VAL A 228 -11.69 -2.38 18.57
C VAL A 228 -12.44 -1.90 17.34
N THR A 229 -11.93 -0.87 16.69
CA THR A 229 -12.49 -0.30 15.47
C THR A 229 -11.39 -0.03 14.47
N SER A 230 -11.74 0.30 13.24
CA SER A 230 -10.81 0.69 12.19
C SER A 230 -11.42 1.79 11.32
N GLY A 231 -10.69 2.86 11.10
CA GLY A 231 -11.05 3.98 10.22
C GLY A 231 -12.08 4.96 10.73
#